data_12dd2404a2a14589068e9f87efd43f58
#
_entry.id   12dd2404a2a14589068e9f87efd43f58
#
_cell.length_a   1.000
_cell.length_b   1.000
_cell.length_c   1.000
_cell.angle_alpha   90.00
_cell.angle_beta   90.00
_cell.angle_gamma   90.00
#
_symmetry.space_group_name_H-M   'P 1'
#
loop_
_entity.id
_entity.type
_entity.pdbx_description
1 polymer ?
#
loop_
_entity_poly.entity_id
_entity_poly.type
_entity_poly.pdbx_seq_one_letter_code
_entity_poly.pdbx_strand_id
1 'polypeptide(L)'
;MQSAINIFTVEEYLELEKTSEIRHEYLGRQVFAMSGGSKEHNLIGGNIYSRFRSHLRGGSCSVFMADMKVNIKPISQNKNIFYYPDVVVTCDSDDKDRYSLNYPCLIIEVLSPSTEITDRREKLINYRDLESLQEYVLVSQDEVKVEVYCKDNRDNWSMLTLGKDDELHLNSIDLTLTMAEIYEDVIKII
;
A
#
# COMPACT_ATOMS: atom_id res chain seq x y z
N MET A 1 -28.04 10.74 20.78
CA MET A 1 -28.43 10.66 19.35
C MET A 1 -27.54 9.63 18.72
N GLN A 2 -28.08 8.47 18.27
CA GLN A 2 -27.31 7.55 17.43
C GLN A 2 -27.15 8.20 16.08
N SER A 3 -25.92 8.53 15.68
CA SER A 3 -25.64 8.92 14.30
C SER A 3 -25.94 7.71 13.40
N ALA A 4 -26.78 7.90 12.41
CA ALA A 4 -27.06 6.88 11.42
C ALA A 4 -25.73 6.50 10.74
N ILE A 5 -25.33 5.25 10.84
CA ILE A 5 -24.18 4.73 10.10
C ILE A 5 -24.64 4.63 8.64
N ASN A 6 -24.07 5.45 7.77
CA ASN A 6 -24.31 5.33 6.34
C ASN A 6 -23.64 4.05 5.85
N ILE A 7 -24.46 3.14 5.34
CA ILE A 7 -24.01 1.86 4.80
C ILE A 7 -24.06 1.95 3.28
N PHE A 8 -22.92 1.76 2.63
CA PHE A 8 -22.78 1.81 1.17
C PHE A 8 -22.70 0.40 0.58
N THR A 9 -23.27 0.22 -0.62
CA THR A 9 -22.90 -0.89 -1.50
C THR A 9 -21.57 -0.56 -2.19
N VAL A 10 -20.96 -1.55 -2.84
CA VAL A 10 -19.73 -1.34 -3.65
C VAL A 10 -20.02 -0.36 -4.80
N GLU A 11 -21.17 -0.51 -5.45
CA GLU A 11 -21.59 0.35 -6.56
C GLU A 11 -21.76 1.81 -6.12
N GLU A 12 -22.41 2.03 -4.98
CA GLU A 12 -22.59 3.37 -4.41
C GLU A 12 -21.26 4.00 -4.02
N TYR A 13 -20.32 3.22 -3.45
CA TYR A 13 -18.98 3.69 -3.15
C TYR A 13 -18.21 4.07 -4.42
N LEU A 14 -18.21 3.19 -5.43
CA LEU A 14 -17.51 3.45 -6.69
C LEU A 14 -18.10 4.67 -7.44
N GLU A 15 -19.40 4.92 -7.32
CA GLU A 15 -20.03 6.11 -7.88
C GLU A 15 -19.64 7.38 -7.11
N LEU A 16 -19.60 7.29 -5.77
CA LEU A 16 -19.09 8.37 -4.93
C LEU A 16 -17.65 8.77 -5.33
N GLU A 17 -16.76 7.79 -5.51
CA GLU A 17 -15.36 8.02 -5.87
C GLU A 17 -15.15 8.68 -7.24
N LYS A 18 -16.11 8.56 -8.15
CA LYS A 18 -16.04 9.25 -9.47
C LYS A 18 -16.23 10.76 -9.37
N THR A 19 -16.96 11.21 -8.39
CA THR A 19 -17.40 12.61 -8.25
C THR A 19 -16.81 13.32 -7.04
N SER A 20 -16.23 12.57 -6.10
CA SER A 20 -15.64 13.12 -4.89
C SER A 20 -14.32 13.86 -5.17
N GLU A 21 -14.12 14.98 -4.51
CA GLU A 21 -12.86 15.74 -4.52
C GLU A 21 -11.78 15.13 -3.61
N ILE A 22 -12.19 14.23 -2.69
CA ILE A 22 -11.29 13.53 -1.77
C ILE A 22 -11.42 12.03 -1.96
N ARG A 23 -10.36 11.28 -1.64
CA ARG A 23 -10.35 9.82 -1.69
C ARG A 23 -10.96 9.23 -0.43
N HIS A 24 -11.63 8.10 -0.59
CA HIS A 24 -12.19 7.34 0.52
C HIS A 24 -11.79 5.87 0.43
N GLU A 25 -11.38 5.30 1.54
CA GLU A 25 -11.26 3.85 1.70
C GLU A 25 -12.64 3.24 1.99
N TYR A 26 -12.85 1.99 1.60
CA TYR A 26 -14.10 1.27 1.79
C TYR A 26 -13.85 -0.04 2.51
N LEU A 27 -14.46 -0.20 3.69
CA LEU A 27 -14.34 -1.37 4.53
C LEU A 27 -15.66 -1.65 5.24
N GLY A 28 -16.10 -2.91 5.22
CA GLY A 28 -17.29 -3.32 5.97
C GLY A 28 -18.57 -2.54 5.62
N ARG A 29 -18.68 -2.07 4.36
CA ARG A 29 -19.76 -1.20 3.85
C ARG A 29 -19.74 0.23 4.40
N GLN A 30 -18.64 0.63 5.01
CA GLN A 30 -18.41 2.00 5.47
C GLN A 30 -17.36 2.68 4.60
N VAL A 31 -17.45 3.99 4.51
CA VAL A 31 -16.59 4.85 3.71
C VAL A 31 -15.81 5.76 4.64
N PHE A 32 -14.49 5.77 4.51
CA PHE A 32 -13.57 6.51 5.35
C PHE A 32 -12.77 7.51 4.52
N ALA A 33 -12.95 8.80 4.80
CA ALA A 33 -12.21 9.85 4.11
C ALA A 33 -10.72 9.78 4.44
N MET A 34 -9.88 9.86 3.41
CA MET A 34 -8.45 9.92 3.57
C MET A 34 -8.02 11.33 3.96
N SER A 35 -7.04 11.43 4.86
CA SER A 35 -6.37 12.69 5.20
C SER A 35 -5.10 12.87 4.35
N GLY A 36 -4.64 14.11 4.20
CA GLY A 36 -3.34 14.39 3.59
C GLY A 36 -2.17 13.93 4.47
N GLY A 37 -1.05 13.58 3.84
CA GLY A 37 0.18 13.21 4.53
C GLY A 37 1.09 14.41 4.87
N SER A 38 2.10 14.17 5.73
CA SER A 38 3.18 15.13 6.01
C SER A 38 4.12 15.30 4.81
N LYS A 39 5.07 16.23 4.90
CA LYS A 39 6.14 16.37 3.90
C LYS A 39 7.02 15.13 3.87
N GLU A 40 7.38 14.62 5.04
CA GLU A 40 8.21 13.44 5.24
C GLU A 40 7.54 12.21 4.61
N HIS A 41 6.27 12.00 4.89
CA HIS A 41 5.46 10.95 4.28
C HIS A 41 5.47 11.03 2.75
N ASN A 42 5.23 12.22 2.20
CA ASN A 42 5.18 12.44 0.76
C ASN A 42 6.54 12.22 0.09
N LEU A 43 7.65 12.69 0.71
CA LEU A 43 9.01 12.48 0.20
C LEU A 43 9.38 11.01 0.18
N ILE A 44 9.13 10.26 1.27
CA ILE A 44 9.42 8.83 1.33
C ILE A 44 8.67 8.07 0.23
N GLY A 45 7.35 8.27 0.11
CA GLY A 45 6.56 7.65 -0.95
C GLY A 45 7.07 8.01 -2.35
N GLY A 46 7.43 9.29 -2.56
CA GLY A 46 8.00 9.80 -3.81
C GLY A 46 9.36 9.20 -4.15
N ASN A 47 10.26 9.07 -3.16
CA ASN A 47 11.58 8.46 -3.33
C ASN A 47 11.44 6.99 -3.77
N ILE A 48 10.64 6.21 -3.06
CA ILE A 48 10.38 4.81 -3.38
C ILE A 48 9.75 4.68 -4.78
N TYR A 49 8.70 5.45 -5.06
CA TYR A 49 8.04 5.44 -6.36
C TYR A 49 9.01 5.76 -7.51
N SER A 50 9.86 6.76 -7.34
CA SER A 50 10.85 7.16 -8.36
C SER A 50 11.83 6.04 -8.69
N ARG A 51 12.35 5.34 -7.66
CA ARG A 51 13.25 4.19 -7.84
C ARG A 51 12.53 3.03 -8.53
N PHE A 52 11.32 2.70 -8.10
CA PHE A 52 10.51 1.65 -8.72
C PHE A 52 10.19 1.99 -10.18
N ARG A 53 9.76 3.22 -10.46
CA ARG A 53 9.40 3.65 -11.81
C ARG A 53 10.60 3.61 -12.75
N SER A 54 11.80 3.93 -12.27
CA SER A 54 13.04 3.84 -13.03
C SER A 54 13.42 2.39 -13.33
N HIS A 55 13.36 1.53 -12.31
CA HIS A 55 13.72 0.11 -12.40
C HIS A 55 12.77 -0.68 -13.31
N LEU A 56 11.47 -0.49 -13.15
CA LEU A 56 10.43 -1.25 -13.86
C LEU A 56 10.16 -0.74 -15.29
N ARG A 57 10.87 0.31 -15.74
CA ARG A 57 10.64 0.90 -17.06
C ARG A 57 10.93 -0.09 -18.19
N GLY A 58 9.96 -0.32 -19.05
CA GLY A 58 10.06 -1.23 -20.19
C GLY A 58 9.89 -2.70 -19.87
N GLY A 59 9.64 -3.05 -18.60
CA GLY A 59 9.27 -4.38 -18.15
C GLY A 59 7.76 -4.63 -18.20
N SER A 60 7.34 -5.77 -17.66
CA SER A 60 5.93 -6.18 -17.56
C SER A 60 5.21 -5.58 -16.35
N CYS A 61 5.94 -5.10 -15.35
CA CYS A 61 5.37 -4.57 -14.12
C CYS A 61 5.08 -3.07 -14.23
N SER A 62 4.03 -2.64 -13.53
CA SER A 62 3.64 -1.23 -13.40
C SER A 62 3.60 -0.83 -11.93
N VAL A 63 4.07 0.39 -11.64
CA VAL A 63 4.01 0.99 -10.30
C VAL A 63 3.06 2.19 -10.31
N PHE A 64 2.28 2.30 -9.24
CA PHE A 64 1.33 3.39 -8.99
C PHE A 64 1.53 3.94 -7.59
N MET A 65 1.02 5.16 -7.34
CA MET A 65 1.06 5.76 -6.02
C MET A 65 -0.27 6.48 -5.70
N ALA A 66 -0.58 6.56 -4.44
CA ALA A 66 -1.62 7.37 -3.79
C ALA A 66 -3.05 7.29 -4.37
N ASP A 67 -3.23 7.41 -5.69
CA ASP A 67 -4.55 7.50 -6.32
C ASP A 67 -5.05 6.18 -6.93
N MET A 68 -4.29 5.10 -6.82
CA MET A 68 -4.66 3.79 -7.36
C MET A 68 -5.21 2.90 -6.24
N LYS A 69 -6.50 2.55 -6.35
CA LYS A 69 -7.14 1.63 -5.41
C LYS A 69 -6.64 0.20 -5.55
N VAL A 70 -6.56 -0.50 -4.45
CA VAL A 70 -6.46 -1.97 -4.40
C VAL A 70 -7.80 -2.52 -3.96
N ASN A 71 -8.35 -3.42 -4.77
CA ASN A 71 -9.60 -4.11 -4.50
C ASN A 71 -9.31 -5.49 -3.91
N ILE A 72 -9.59 -5.68 -2.65
CA ILE A 72 -9.43 -6.93 -1.94
C ILE A 72 -10.79 -7.64 -1.88
N LYS A 73 -10.79 -8.92 -2.23
CA LYS A 73 -11.99 -9.80 -2.15
C LYS A 73 -11.71 -10.90 -1.13
N PRO A 74 -11.93 -10.66 0.16
CA PRO A 74 -11.64 -11.65 1.19
C PRO A 74 -12.39 -12.96 0.95
N ILE A 75 -11.68 -14.09 1.04
CA ILE A 75 -12.24 -15.43 0.82
C ILE A 75 -13.36 -15.72 1.85
N SER A 76 -13.20 -15.23 3.07
CA SER A 76 -14.15 -15.48 4.17
C SER A 76 -15.33 -14.51 4.23
N GLN A 77 -15.31 -13.44 3.45
CA GLN A 77 -16.32 -12.38 3.50
C GLN A 77 -16.77 -12.06 2.07
N ASN A 78 -18.06 -12.15 1.81
CA ASN A 78 -18.64 -11.78 0.52
C ASN A 78 -18.73 -10.22 0.38
N LYS A 79 -17.61 -9.51 0.65
CA LYS A 79 -17.56 -8.05 0.68
C LYS A 79 -16.21 -7.58 0.17
N ASN A 80 -16.22 -6.70 -0.80
CA ASN A 80 -15.00 -6.04 -1.26
C ASN A 80 -14.49 -5.04 -0.22
N ILE A 81 -13.18 -4.88 -0.19
CA ILE A 81 -12.46 -3.85 0.55
C ILE A 81 -11.66 -3.05 -0.47
N PHE A 82 -11.64 -1.73 -0.33
CA PHE A 82 -10.84 -0.87 -1.18
C PHE A 82 -9.95 0.02 -0.31
N TYR A 83 -8.64 -0.09 -0.51
CA TYR A 83 -7.63 0.78 0.09
C TYR A 83 -6.86 1.53 -1.01
N TYR A 84 -6.23 2.63 -0.61
CA TYR A 84 -5.31 3.40 -1.45
C TYR A 84 -3.91 3.36 -0.83
N PRO A 85 -3.08 2.37 -1.17
CA PRO A 85 -1.72 2.30 -0.68
C PRO A 85 -0.87 3.46 -1.19
N ASP A 86 0.15 3.85 -0.43
CA ASP A 86 1.06 4.92 -0.83
C ASP A 86 1.84 4.57 -2.09
N VAL A 87 2.35 3.31 -2.19
CA VAL A 87 2.95 2.78 -3.42
C VAL A 87 2.50 1.34 -3.64
N VAL A 88 2.14 1.00 -4.87
CA VAL A 88 1.70 -0.34 -5.24
C VAL A 88 2.25 -0.77 -6.59
N VAL A 89 2.65 -2.04 -6.68
CA VAL A 89 3.17 -2.65 -7.92
C VAL A 89 2.30 -3.84 -8.31
N THR A 90 1.96 -3.93 -9.59
CA THR A 90 1.40 -5.14 -10.21
C THR A 90 2.27 -5.58 -11.39
N CYS A 91 2.45 -6.88 -11.54
CA CYS A 91 3.12 -7.52 -12.68
C CYS A 91 2.15 -8.42 -13.45
N ASP A 92 0.88 -8.44 -13.07
CA ASP A 92 -0.15 -9.27 -13.66
C ASP A 92 -0.80 -8.59 -14.88
N SER A 93 -0.76 -9.23 -16.04
CA SER A 93 -1.37 -8.75 -17.29
C SER A 93 -2.90 -8.72 -17.25
N ASP A 94 -3.53 -9.42 -16.31
CA ASP A 94 -4.97 -9.47 -16.14
C ASP A 94 -5.50 -8.36 -15.20
N ASP A 95 -4.61 -7.56 -14.63
CA ASP A 95 -4.97 -6.37 -13.86
C ASP A 95 -5.35 -5.21 -14.80
N LYS A 96 -6.51 -5.34 -15.45
CA LYS A 96 -6.98 -4.48 -16.55
C LYS A 96 -7.98 -3.39 -16.13
N ASP A 97 -8.42 -3.40 -14.85
CA ASP A 97 -9.33 -2.35 -14.39
C ASP A 97 -8.62 -0.99 -14.44
N ARG A 98 -9.37 0.03 -14.86
CA ARG A 98 -8.80 1.37 -15.06
C ARG A 98 -8.54 2.11 -13.74
N TYR A 99 -9.27 1.77 -12.69
CA TYR A 99 -9.34 2.56 -11.45
C TYR A 99 -9.00 1.76 -10.21
N SER A 100 -8.70 0.46 -10.35
CA SER A 100 -8.31 -0.40 -9.25
C SER A 100 -7.39 -1.53 -9.70
N LEU A 101 -6.56 -2.01 -8.77
CA LEU A 101 -5.74 -3.21 -8.94
C LEU A 101 -6.36 -4.36 -8.14
N ASN A 102 -6.38 -5.55 -8.73
CA ASN A 102 -6.87 -6.76 -8.10
C ASN A 102 -5.74 -7.77 -7.81
N TYR A 103 -4.59 -7.59 -8.46
CA TYR A 103 -3.47 -8.53 -8.41
C TYR A 103 -2.13 -7.85 -8.14
N PRO A 104 -2.02 -6.99 -7.09
CA PRO A 104 -0.74 -6.39 -6.72
C PRO A 104 0.22 -7.46 -6.21
N CYS A 105 1.51 -7.34 -6.54
CA CYS A 105 2.57 -8.21 -6.01
C CYS A 105 3.33 -7.56 -4.84
N LEU A 106 3.32 -6.23 -4.74
CA LEU A 106 4.00 -5.46 -3.72
C LEU A 106 3.16 -4.25 -3.32
N ILE A 107 3.02 -4.04 -2.02
CA ILE A 107 2.34 -2.86 -1.44
C ILE A 107 3.27 -2.22 -0.42
N ILE A 108 3.36 -0.89 -0.43
CA ILE A 108 4.09 -0.08 0.54
C ILE A 108 3.16 0.94 1.16
N GLU A 109 3.18 1.04 2.48
CA GLU A 109 2.54 2.09 3.27
C GLU A 109 3.60 2.86 4.04
N VAL A 110 3.55 4.18 3.99
CA VAL A 110 4.37 5.07 4.81
C VAL A 110 3.59 5.39 6.07
N LEU A 111 4.10 4.96 7.20
CA LEU A 111 3.40 5.09 8.48
C LEU A 111 3.31 6.55 8.92
N SER A 112 2.12 6.96 9.30
CA SER A 112 1.85 8.23 9.97
C SER A 112 1.24 7.98 11.35
N PRO A 113 1.32 8.93 12.30
CA PRO A 113 0.70 8.77 13.61
C PRO A 113 -0.81 8.50 13.57
N SER A 114 -1.49 8.90 12.50
CA SER A 114 -2.93 8.69 12.32
C SER A 114 -3.30 7.34 11.73
N THR A 115 -2.41 6.71 10.94
CA THR A 115 -2.72 5.47 10.20
C THR A 115 -1.96 4.25 10.69
N GLU A 116 -0.86 4.42 11.42
CA GLU A 116 0.04 3.36 11.84
C GLU A 116 -0.65 2.12 12.43
N ILE A 117 -1.63 2.32 13.31
CA ILE A 117 -2.34 1.20 13.96
C ILE A 117 -3.18 0.43 12.93
N THR A 118 -3.81 1.13 12.00
CA THR A 118 -4.62 0.55 10.93
C THR A 118 -3.73 -0.22 9.95
N ASP A 119 -2.61 0.38 9.52
CA ASP A 119 -1.68 -0.20 8.56
C ASP A 119 -1.02 -1.48 9.14
N ARG A 120 -0.63 -1.45 10.43
CA ARG A 120 0.00 -2.59 11.12
C ARG A 120 -0.95 -3.73 11.47
N ARG A 121 -2.25 -3.51 11.51
CA ARG A 121 -3.24 -4.50 11.97
C ARG A 121 -4.27 -4.80 10.92
N GLU A 122 -5.17 -3.88 10.66
CA GLU A 122 -6.32 -4.10 9.79
C GLU A 122 -5.91 -4.30 8.33
N LYS A 123 -5.12 -3.39 7.78
CA LYS A 123 -4.64 -3.49 6.39
C LYS A 123 -3.74 -4.72 6.20
N LEU A 124 -2.82 -5.00 7.15
CA LEU A 124 -1.98 -6.19 7.09
C LEU A 124 -2.80 -7.49 6.99
N ILE A 125 -3.88 -7.60 7.79
CA ILE A 125 -4.75 -8.78 7.76
C ILE A 125 -5.48 -8.86 6.42
N ASN A 126 -6.06 -7.76 5.95
CA ASN A 126 -6.84 -7.73 4.72
C ASN A 126 -5.96 -7.91 3.48
N TYR A 127 -4.77 -7.31 3.42
CA TYR A 127 -3.84 -7.48 2.30
C TYR A 127 -3.34 -8.92 2.16
N ARG A 128 -3.26 -9.70 3.24
CA ARG A 128 -2.90 -11.12 3.17
C ARG A 128 -3.92 -11.98 2.43
N ASP A 129 -5.15 -11.51 2.26
CA ASP A 129 -6.17 -12.18 1.44
C ASP A 129 -5.94 -12.03 -0.08
N LEU A 130 -4.97 -11.20 -0.49
CA LEU A 130 -4.53 -11.09 -1.88
C LEU A 130 -3.56 -12.24 -2.22
N GLU A 131 -4.00 -13.19 -3.02
CA GLU A 131 -3.16 -14.34 -3.44
C GLU A 131 -1.89 -13.90 -4.17
N SER A 132 -1.99 -12.83 -4.98
CA SER A 132 -0.90 -12.28 -5.77
C SER A 132 0.16 -11.54 -4.94
N LEU A 133 -0.21 -11.07 -3.74
CA LEU A 133 0.69 -10.28 -2.90
C LEU A 133 1.83 -11.13 -2.34
N GLN A 134 3.06 -10.70 -2.61
CA GLN A 134 4.27 -11.35 -2.14
C GLN A 134 4.93 -10.58 -0.99
N GLU A 135 4.83 -9.25 -1.02
CA GLU A 135 5.48 -8.40 -0.03
C GLU A 135 4.58 -7.22 0.36
N TYR A 136 4.52 -6.96 1.67
CA TYR A 136 3.88 -5.78 2.26
C TYR A 136 4.91 -5.06 3.13
N VAL A 137 5.17 -3.80 2.84
CA VAL A 137 6.24 -3.03 3.46
C VAL A 137 5.67 -1.82 4.18
N LEU A 138 6.09 -1.64 5.43
CA LEU A 138 5.76 -0.48 6.25
C LEU A 138 7.01 0.36 6.48
N VAL A 139 6.97 1.63 6.11
CA VAL A 139 8.09 2.56 6.22
C VAL A 139 7.76 3.65 7.24
N SER A 140 8.53 3.76 8.31
CA SER A 140 8.34 4.83 9.30
C SER A 140 8.73 6.19 8.71
N GLN A 141 7.94 7.24 8.95
CA GLN A 141 8.32 8.60 8.56
C GLN A 141 9.18 9.31 9.61
N ASP A 142 9.16 8.83 10.86
CA ASP A 142 9.75 9.53 12.00
C ASP A 142 11.14 8.96 12.40
N GLU A 143 11.47 7.76 11.93
CA GLU A 143 12.75 7.07 12.20
C GLU A 143 13.17 6.21 11.00
N VAL A 144 14.47 5.93 10.88
CA VAL A 144 14.98 5.00 9.85
C VAL A 144 14.63 3.58 10.26
N LYS A 145 13.46 3.14 9.84
CA LYS A 145 12.93 1.81 10.15
C LYS A 145 11.95 1.36 9.08
N VAL A 146 12.18 0.17 8.56
CA VAL A 146 11.32 -0.48 7.58
C VAL A 146 10.94 -1.87 8.09
N GLU A 147 9.66 -2.19 8.05
CA GLU A 147 9.16 -3.54 8.36
C GLU A 147 8.68 -4.20 7.07
N VAL A 148 9.22 -5.36 6.79
CA VAL A 148 8.93 -6.10 5.56
C VAL A 148 8.23 -7.39 5.92
N TYR A 149 7.01 -7.54 5.47
CA TYR A 149 6.26 -8.78 5.53
C TYR A 149 6.38 -9.49 4.19
N CYS A 150 6.98 -10.69 4.19
CA CYS A 150 7.21 -11.49 3.00
C CYS A 150 6.42 -12.80 3.07
N LYS A 151 5.81 -13.17 1.96
CA LYS A 151 5.12 -14.45 1.77
C LYS A 151 6.08 -15.45 1.11
N ASP A 152 6.21 -16.64 1.69
CA ASP A 152 7.00 -17.72 1.12
C ASP A 152 6.19 -18.55 0.11
N ASN A 153 6.85 -19.49 -0.57
CA ASN A 153 6.22 -20.39 -1.56
C ASN A 153 5.18 -21.36 -0.95
N ARG A 154 4.99 -21.35 0.38
CA ARG A 154 4.00 -22.17 1.11
C ARG A 154 2.91 -21.30 1.73
N ASP A 155 2.79 -20.04 1.27
CA ASP A 155 1.86 -19.03 1.79
C ASP A 155 2.07 -18.64 3.26
N ASN A 156 3.25 -18.92 3.84
CA ASN A 156 3.56 -18.44 5.17
C ASN A 156 4.14 -17.03 5.11
N TRP A 157 3.69 -16.18 6.03
CA TRP A 157 4.18 -14.83 6.18
C TRP A 157 5.24 -14.74 7.27
N SER A 158 6.37 -14.15 6.95
CA SER A 158 7.42 -13.77 7.90
C SER A 158 7.59 -12.27 7.94
N MET A 159 8.16 -11.74 9.02
CA MET A 159 8.42 -10.31 9.19
C MET A 159 9.89 -10.09 9.53
N LEU A 160 10.48 -9.10 8.86
CA LEU A 160 11.83 -8.60 9.08
C LEU A 160 11.74 -7.10 9.39
N THR A 161 12.54 -6.62 10.35
CA THR A 161 12.71 -5.20 10.62
C THR A 161 14.11 -4.78 10.19
N LEU A 162 14.18 -3.71 9.40
CA LEU A 162 15.40 -3.11 8.86
C LEU A 162 15.65 -1.76 9.52
N GLY A 163 16.90 -1.50 9.86
CA GLY A 163 17.39 -0.24 10.40
C GLY A 163 18.37 0.46 9.46
N LYS A 164 19.04 1.46 9.98
CA LYS A 164 19.89 2.42 9.24
C LYS A 164 20.94 1.77 8.32
N ASP A 165 21.60 0.70 8.77
CA ASP A 165 22.70 0.06 8.08
C ASP A 165 22.28 -1.12 7.20
N ASP A 166 20.96 -1.37 7.12
CA ASP A 166 20.38 -2.45 6.33
C ASP A 166 19.95 -1.98 4.94
N GLU A 167 19.66 -2.93 4.07
CA GLU A 167 19.11 -2.70 2.73
C GLU A 167 17.75 -3.40 2.60
N LEU A 168 16.82 -2.76 1.91
CA LEU A 168 15.51 -3.33 1.57
C LEU A 168 15.62 -4.12 0.27
N HIS A 169 15.59 -5.46 0.39
CA HIS A 169 15.54 -6.35 -0.75
C HIS A 169 14.09 -6.74 -1.06
N LEU A 170 13.62 -6.43 -2.25
CA LEU A 170 12.28 -6.71 -2.75
C LEU A 170 12.33 -7.78 -3.83
N ASN A 171 12.05 -9.03 -3.44
CA ASN A 171 12.14 -10.18 -4.34
C ASN A 171 11.06 -10.16 -5.43
N SER A 172 9.88 -9.60 -5.14
CA SER A 172 8.76 -9.52 -6.09
C SER A 172 9.08 -8.73 -7.36
N ILE A 173 10.04 -7.81 -7.28
CA ILE A 173 10.45 -6.96 -8.40
C ILE A 173 11.97 -6.96 -8.67
N ASP A 174 12.72 -7.82 -7.98
CA ASP A 174 14.19 -7.94 -8.09
C ASP A 174 14.90 -6.58 -7.92
N LEU A 175 14.59 -5.86 -6.84
CA LEU A 175 15.15 -4.55 -6.53
C LEU A 175 15.67 -4.48 -5.11
N THR A 176 16.83 -3.85 -4.94
CA THR A 176 17.39 -3.49 -3.64
C THR A 176 17.43 -1.98 -3.50
N LEU A 177 16.97 -1.46 -2.37
CA LEU A 177 17.08 -0.06 -1.98
C LEU A 177 17.87 0.08 -0.69
N THR A 178 18.77 1.05 -0.65
CA THR A 178 19.42 1.49 0.57
C THR A 178 18.49 2.37 1.40
N MET A 179 18.70 2.43 2.72
CA MET A 179 17.96 3.38 3.57
C MET A 179 18.22 4.83 3.18
N ALA A 180 19.41 5.14 2.66
CA ALA A 180 19.74 6.48 2.14
C ALA A 180 18.86 6.88 0.94
N GLU A 181 18.49 5.94 0.08
CA GLU A 181 17.61 6.19 -1.06
C GLU A 181 16.15 6.36 -0.63
N ILE A 182 15.69 5.57 0.36
CA ILE A 182 14.32 5.65 0.89
C ILE A 182 14.10 6.98 1.61
N TYR A 183 15.06 7.39 2.45
CA TYR A 183 14.94 8.56 3.32
C TYR A 183 15.67 9.79 2.78
N GLU A 184 15.97 9.85 1.48
CA GLU A 184 16.61 10.99 0.83
C GLU A 184 15.82 12.28 1.12
N ASP A 185 16.52 13.33 1.60
CA ASP A 185 15.96 14.62 2.01
C ASP A 185 14.93 14.59 3.19
N VAL A 186 14.76 13.45 3.83
CA VAL A 186 13.83 13.29 4.98
C VAL A 186 14.60 13.23 6.29
N ILE A 187 15.45 12.21 6.44
CA ILE A 187 16.26 11.97 7.63
C ILE A 187 17.73 11.96 7.22
N LYS A 188 18.56 12.73 7.91
CA LYS A 188 20.02 12.67 7.68
C LYS A 188 20.56 11.35 8.20
N ILE A 189 20.88 10.44 7.30
CA ILE A 189 21.58 9.19 7.58
C ILE A 189 23.08 9.52 7.59
N ILE A 190 23.63 9.74 8.78
CA ILE A 190 25.06 10.02 9.01
C ILE A 190 25.76 8.75 9.45
#